data_3ebd61f35ec45ea938f0ab0a9a35567e
#
_entry.id   3ebd61f35ec45ea938f0ab0a9a35567e
#
_cell.length_a   1.000
_cell.length_b   1.000
_cell.length_c   1.000
_cell.angle_alpha   90.00
_cell.angle_beta   90.00
_cell.angle_gamma   90.00
#
_symmetry.space_group_name_H-M   'P 1'
#
loop_
_entity.id
_entity.type
_entity.pdbx_description
1 polymer ?
#
loop_
_entity_poly.entity_id
_entity_poly.type
_entity_poly.pdbx_seq_one_letter_code
_entity_poly.pdbx_strand_id
1 'polypeptide(L)'
;MSPTPKTRSNFVESIVGLMPRLEFRRIKRAEDFAEVFRLRYRAYIANELIEPNQRGMSIDNYDLLENCQIFGLFLDGNLSSSLRIHRVTADTPWCPAIKSFGEYLKPELEEGNSFVDGSRFCVEPSRDPELSALPFLTVRFAYMASVHFAATYNLSVVRSEHAAFYRRYYGFERWAGGVRLDWYKIPVDLYVGDMRENRSRIDERLPFMQSNFEERLMLFTDELPDQGIKSVKGLFGNTATNSVRENSPGSNLREWLDSAVG
;
A
#
# COMPACT_ATOMS: atom_id res chain seq x y z
N MET A 1 24.86 12.64 -7.11
CA MET A 1 25.66 11.83 -8.05
C MET A 1 24.78 10.70 -8.57
N SER A 2 24.60 10.58 -9.88
CA SER A 2 23.90 9.44 -10.49
C SER A 2 24.82 8.21 -10.44
N PRO A 3 24.33 7.03 -10.05
CA PRO A 3 25.16 5.83 -10.02
C PRO A 3 25.63 5.49 -11.43
N THR A 4 26.87 5.04 -11.51
CA THR A 4 27.47 4.59 -12.77
C THR A 4 26.72 3.36 -13.31
N PRO A 5 26.72 3.09 -14.64
CA PRO A 5 25.99 1.97 -15.25
C PRO A 5 26.30 0.59 -14.63
N LYS A 6 27.54 0.34 -14.21
CA LYS A 6 27.95 -0.92 -13.54
C LYS A 6 27.26 -1.14 -12.18
N THR A 7 27.10 -0.09 -11.36
CA THR A 7 26.47 -0.19 -10.04
C THR A 7 24.96 -0.48 -10.15
N ARG A 8 24.35 -0.06 -11.26
CA ARG A 8 22.92 -0.25 -11.53
C ARG A 8 22.62 -1.67 -12.01
N SER A 9 23.49 -2.26 -12.85
CA SER A 9 23.38 -3.67 -13.26
C SER A 9 23.41 -4.60 -12.03
N ASN A 10 24.39 -4.43 -11.14
CA ASN A 10 24.54 -5.25 -9.95
C ASN A 10 23.33 -5.14 -9.00
N PHE A 11 22.70 -3.97 -8.88
CA PHE A 11 21.51 -3.79 -8.05
C PHE A 11 20.29 -4.54 -8.61
N VAL A 12 20.00 -4.40 -9.91
CA VAL A 12 18.88 -5.11 -10.56
C VAL A 12 19.11 -6.61 -10.51
N GLU A 13 20.33 -7.07 -10.80
CA GLU A 13 20.72 -8.49 -10.75
C GLU A 13 20.52 -9.09 -9.33
N SER A 14 20.88 -8.35 -8.28
CA SER A 14 20.67 -8.81 -6.90
C SER A 14 19.19 -8.98 -6.56
N ILE A 15 18.33 -8.05 -7.01
CA ILE A 15 16.87 -8.15 -6.81
C ILE A 15 16.28 -9.32 -7.61
N VAL A 16 16.66 -9.46 -8.88
CA VAL A 16 16.20 -10.57 -9.72
C VAL A 16 16.63 -11.92 -9.15
N GLY A 17 17.85 -12.00 -8.62
CA GLY A 17 18.37 -13.21 -7.96
C GLY A 17 17.60 -13.63 -6.70
N LEU A 18 16.94 -12.67 -6.02
CA LEU A 18 16.11 -12.94 -4.84
C LEU A 18 14.71 -13.45 -5.22
N MET A 19 14.19 -13.08 -6.39
CA MET A 19 12.81 -13.38 -6.79
C MET A 19 12.40 -14.86 -6.71
N PRO A 20 13.24 -15.86 -7.05
CA PRO A 20 12.86 -17.26 -6.95
C PRO A 20 12.57 -17.76 -5.53
N ARG A 21 13.06 -17.04 -4.50
CA ARG A 21 12.84 -17.36 -3.08
C ARG A 21 11.63 -16.62 -2.51
N LEU A 22 10.98 -15.76 -3.31
CA LEU A 22 9.89 -14.91 -2.87
C LEU A 22 8.55 -15.44 -3.33
N GLU A 23 7.57 -15.38 -2.44
CA GLU A 23 6.17 -15.58 -2.75
C GLU A 23 5.40 -14.28 -2.56
N PHE A 24 4.76 -13.81 -3.63
CA PHE A 24 3.82 -12.68 -3.62
C PHE A 24 2.43 -13.22 -3.34
N ARG A 25 1.87 -12.90 -2.18
CA ARG A 25 0.60 -13.49 -1.74
C ARG A 25 -0.40 -12.40 -1.36
N ARG A 26 -1.63 -12.53 -1.86
CA ARG A 26 -2.77 -11.83 -1.28
C ARG A 26 -3.18 -12.52 0.01
N ILE A 27 -3.37 -11.74 1.07
CA ILE A 27 -3.76 -12.24 2.39
C ILE A 27 -5.27 -12.49 2.39
N LYS A 28 -5.68 -13.73 2.66
CA LYS A 28 -7.08 -14.19 2.64
C LYS A 28 -7.47 -14.94 3.92
N ARG A 29 -6.51 -15.54 4.62
CA ARG A 29 -6.75 -16.39 5.79
C ARG A 29 -6.61 -15.58 7.07
N ALA A 30 -7.39 -15.93 8.09
CA ALA A 30 -7.39 -15.24 9.39
C ALA A 30 -6.01 -15.19 10.05
N GLU A 31 -5.29 -16.32 10.00
CA GLU A 31 -3.96 -16.45 10.59
C GLU A 31 -2.96 -15.51 9.91
N ASP A 32 -3.02 -15.41 8.57
CA ASP A 32 -2.14 -14.56 7.77
C ASP A 32 -2.45 -13.07 8.04
N PHE A 33 -3.72 -12.68 8.22
CA PHE A 33 -4.07 -11.32 8.64
C PHE A 33 -3.46 -10.97 10.01
N ALA A 34 -3.57 -11.87 10.99
CA ALA A 34 -3.00 -11.65 12.31
C ALA A 34 -1.48 -11.50 12.25
N GLU A 35 -0.81 -12.29 11.41
CA GLU A 35 0.64 -12.20 11.19
C GLU A 35 1.04 -10.85 10.57
N VAL A 36 0.33 -10.39 9.53
CA VAL A 36 0.56 -9.08 8.93
C VAL A 36 0.36 -7.94 9.95
N PHE A 37 -0.69 -8.00 10.78
CA PHE A 37 -0.95 -6.96 11.76
C PHE A 37 0.11 -6.91 12.88
N ARG A 38 0.68 -8.06 13.25
CA ARG A 38 1.84 -8.13 14.16
C ARG A 38 3.11 -7.61 13.50
N LEU A 39 3.36 -7.95 12.22
CA LEU A 39 4.49 -7.40 11.45
C LEU A 39 4.42 -5.87 11.39
N ARG A 40 3.26 -5.30 11.05
CA ARG A 40 3.06 -3.84 11.06
C ARG A 40 3.36 -3.23 12.42
N TYR A 41 2.88 -3.84 13.49
CA TYR A 41 3.13 -3.37 14.86
C TYR A 41 4.62 -3.35 15.17
N ARG A 42 5.33 -4.47 14.94
CA ARG A 42 6.79 -4.55 15.16
C ARG A 42 7.54 -3.49 14.36
N ALA A 43 7.22 -3.35 13.07
CA ALA A 43 7.87 -2.37 12.20
C ALA A 43 7.63 -0.92 12.66
N TYR A 44 6.42 -0.59 13.10
CA TYR A 44 6.09 0.76 13.54
C TYR A 44 6.67 1.08 14.91
N ILE A 45 6.69 0.15 15.85
CA ILE A 45 7.36 0.32 17.14
C ILE A 45 8.87 0.47 16.97
N ALA A 46 9.50 -0.36 16.14
CA ALA A 46 10.94 -0.27 15.86
C ALA A 46 11.36 1.07 15.23
N ASN A 47 10.44 1.77 14.58
CA ASN A 47 10.65 3.10 13.99
C ASN A 47 10.02 4.24 14.81
N GLU A 48 9.56 3.97 16.03
CA GLU A 48 8.95 4.95 16.95
C GLU A 48 7.75 5.73 16.36
N LEU A 49 6.99 5.10 15.45
CA LEU A 49 5.92 5.74 14.70
C LEU A 49 4.57 5.73 15.41
N ILE A 50 4.37 4.75 16.29
CA ILE A 50 3.13 4.58 17.07
C ILE A 50 3.46 4.34 18.54
N GLU A 51 2.44 4.51 19.42
CA GLU A 51 2.55 4.08 20.81
C GLU A 51 2.30 2.58 20.95
N PRO A 52 2.92 1.92 21.95
CA PRO A 52 2.63 0.53 22.28
C PRO A 52 1.16 0.30 22.61
N ASN A 53 0.61 -0.84 22.19
CA ASN A 53 -0.73 -1.26 22.54
C ASN A 53 -0.74 -2.71 23.05
N GLN A 54 -1.76 -3.06 23.86
CA GLN A 54 -1.86 -4.38 24.50
C GLN A 54 -2.04 -5.55 23.53
N ARG A 55 -2.57 -5.28 22.31
CA ARG A 55 -2.82 -6.32 21.30
C ARG A 55 -1.56 -6.73 20.54
N GLY A 56 -0.49 -5.91 20.55
CA GLY A 56 0.70 -6.12 19.74
C GLY A 56 0.38 -6.17 18.23
N MET A 57 -0.67 -5.45 17.79
CA MET A 57 -1.13 -5.43 16.40
C MET A 57 -1.43 -3.99 15.97
N SER A 58 -1.21 -3.71 14.68
CA SER A 58 -1.57 -2.42 14.06
C SER A 58 -2.63 -2.64 13.00
N ILE A 59 -3.85 -2.19 13.30
CA ILE A 59 -5.07 -2.38 12.51
C ILE A 59 -5.83 -1.06 12.49
N ASP A 60 -6.55 -0.76 11.40
CA ASP A 60 -7.49 0.35 11.32
C ASP A 60 -8.75 -0.01 10.50
N ASN A 61 -9.74 0.87 10.51
CA ASN A 61 -11.01 0.65 9.81
C ASN A 61 -10.85 0.53 8.28
N TYR A 62 -9.80 1.09 7.70
CA TYR A 62 -9.51 0.95 6.27
C TYR A 62 -9.11 -0.48 5.86
N ASP A 63 -8.67 -1.31 6.80
CA ASP A 63 -8.40 -2.73 6.55
C ASP A 63 -9.69 -3.54 6.27
N LEU A 64 -10.86 -2.98 6.57
CA LEU A 64 -12.18 -3.64 6.43
C LEU A 64 -12.98 -3.14 5.23
N LEU A 65 -12.47 -2.17 4.47
CA LEU A 65 -13.18 -1.64 3.32
C LEU A 65 -13.24 -2.68 2.18
N GLU A 66 -14.34 -2.68 1.44
CA GLU A 66 -14.57 -3.60 0.31
C GLU A 66 -13.55 -3.45 -0.83
N ASN A 67 -13.03 -2.22 -1.02
CA ASN A 67 -11.99 -1.92 -2.01
C ASN A 67 -10.56 -2.12 -1.47
N CYS A 68 -10.42 -2.70 -0.27
CA CYS A 68 -9.14 -2.99 0.37
C CYS A 68 -8.64 -4.40 0.06
N GLN A 69 -7.37 -4.49 -0.29
CA GLN A 69 -6.65 -5.76 -0.40
C GLN A 69 -5.32 -5.65 0.35
N ILE A 70 -4.98 -6.70 1.11
CA ILE A 70 -3.73 -6.77 1.87
C ILE A 70 -2.84 -7.84 1.25
N PHE A 71 -1.57 -7.51 1.09
CA PHE A 71 -0.56 -8.38 0.49
C PHE A 71 0.60 -8.61 1.44
N GLY A 72 1.14 -9.82 1.39
CA GLY A 72 2.37 -10.23 2.06
C GLY A 72 3.41 -10.70 1.05
N LEU A 73 4.66 -10.30 1.27
CA LEU A 73 5.82 -10.84 0.58
C LEU A 73 6.53 -11.79 1.53
N PHE A 74 6.60 -13.05 1.13
CA PHE A 74 7.20 -14.13 1.92
C PHE A 74 8.57 -14.48 1.33
N LEU A 75 9.60 -14.47 2.13
CA LEU A 75 10.93 -14.93 1.78
C LEU A 75 11.17 -16.27 2.45
N ASP A 76 11.45 -17.31 1.67
CA ASP A 76 11.64 -18.69 2.15
C ASP A 76 10.48 -19.14 3.08
N GLY A 77 9.25 -18.78 2.73
CA GLY A 77 8.04 -19.10 3.48
C GLY A 77 7.73 -18.21 4.69
N ASN A 78 8.61 -17.26 5.05
CA ASN A 78 8.41 -16.34 6.17
C ASN A 78 7.91 -14.99 5.70
N LEU A 79 6.87 -14.45 6.34
CA LEU A 79 6.35 -13.10 6.06
C LEU A 79 7.42 -12.05 6.38
N SER A 80 7.93 -11.40 5.34
CA SER A 80 9.06 -10.45 5.44
C SER A 80 8.67 -9.01 5.15
N SER A 81 7.57 -8.78 4.41
CA SER A 81 6.99 -7.46 4.24
C SER A 81 5.51 -7.52 3.93
N SER A 82 4.82 -6.40 4.08
CA SER A 82 3.42 -6.28 3.68
C SER A 82 3.06 -4.90 3.14
N LEU A 83 2.00 -4.86 2.34
CA LEU A 83 1.41 -3.66 1.78
C LEU A 83 -0.11 -3.79 1.78
N ARG A 84 -0.81 -2.72 2.13
CA ARG A 84 -2.24 -2.57 1.92
C ARG A 84 -2.48 -1.74 0.66
N ILE A 85 -3.44 -2.15 -0.15
CA ILE A 85 -3.82 -1.48 -1.38
C ILE A 85 -5.32 -1.20 -1.35
N HIS A 86 -5.72 0.03 -1.69
CA HIS A 86 -7.10 0.37 -2.03
C HIS A 86 -7.17 0.68 -3.53
N ARG A 87 -8.11 0.05 -4.21
CA ARG A 87 -8.56 0.48 -5.53
C ARG A 87 -9.58 1.60 -5.34
N VAL A 88 -9.26 2.80 -5.81
CA VAL A 88 -10.08 3.99 -5.60
C VAL A 88 -10.64 4.47 -6.93
N THR A 89 -11.95 4.54 -7.02
CA THR A 89 -12.71 5.03 -8.17
C THR A 89 -13.82 5.95 -7.69
N ALA A 90 -14.54 6.60 -8.60
CA ALA A 90 -15.71 7.40 -8.23
C ALA A 90 -16.78 6.58 -7.46
N ASP A 91 -16.93 5.29 -7.77
CA ASP A 91 -17.88 4.39 -7.09
C ASP A 91 -17.39 3.90 -5.73
N THR A 92 -16.08 3.85 -5.53
CA THR A 92 -15.43 3.37 -4.28
C THR A 92 -14.32 4.34 -3.86
N PRO A 93 -14.67 5.57 -3.41
CA PRO A 93 -13.70 6.64 -3.19
C PRO A 93 -12.96 6.57 -1.85
N TRP A 94 -13.03 5.46 -1.15
CA TRP A 94 -12.55 5.35 0.24
C TRP A 94 -11.12 4.86 0.32
N CYS A 95 -10.23 5.69 0.86
CA CYS A 95 -8.87 5.29 1.27
C CYS A 95 -8.28 6.33 2.24
N PRO A 96 -7.19 6.00 2.95
CA PRO A 96 -6.52 6.93 3.86
C PRO A 96 -6.02 8.20 3.19
N ALA A 97 -5.55 8.12 1.95
CA ALA A 97 -5.05 9.28 1.23
C ALA A 97 -6.15 10.31 0.95
N ILE A 98 -7.37 9.88 0.59
CA ILE A 98 -8.52 10.77 0.38
C ILE A 98 -8.90 11.52 1.66
N LYS A 99 -8.86 10.85 2.82
CA LYS A 99 -9.14 11.51 4.11
C LYS A 99 -8.18 12.66 4.38
N SER A 100 -6.90 12.48 4.06
CA SER A 100 -5.84 13.42 4.43
C SER A 100 -5.54 14.47 3.36
N PHE A 101 -5.80 14.16 2.09
CA PHE A 101 -5.43 14.97 0.93
C PHE A 101 -6.60 15.11 -0.06
N GLY A 102 -7.83 15.08 0.44
CA GLY A 102 -9.04 15.11 -0.39
C GLY A 102 -9.12 16.33 -1.31
N GLU A 103 -8.61 17.49 -0.88
CA GLU A 103 -8.60 18.71 -1.70
C GLU A 103 -7.83 18.55 -3.03
N TYR A 104 -6.80 17.67 -3.05
CA TYR A 104 -6.02 17.38 -4.25
C TYR A 104 -6.56 16.19 -5.05
N LEU A 105 -7.19 15.22 -4.38
CA LEU A 105 -7.57 13.95 -4.99
C LEU A 105 -9.03 13.91 -5.47
N LYS A 106 -9.93 14.69 -4.85
CA LYS A 106 -11.35 14.74 -5.25
C LYS A 106 -11.56 15.21 -6.67
N PRO A 107 -10.93 16.34 -7.12
CA PRO A 107 -11.12 16.81 -8.48
C PRO A 107 -10.77 15.74 -9.51
N GLU A 108 -9.71 14.98 -9.26
CA GLU A 108 -9.29 13.90 -10.16
C GLU A 108 -10.34 12.77 -10.25
N LEU A 109 -10.98 12.41 -9.12
CA LEU A 109 -12.08 11.42 -9.13
C LEU A 109 -13.31 11.95 -9.88
N GLU A 110 -13.61 13.23 -9.75
CA GLU A 110 -14.72 13.88 -10.46
C GLU A 110 -14.47 13.92 -11.97
N GLU A 111 -13.22 14.02 -12.41
CA GLU A 111 -12.79 13.90 -13.80
C GLU A 111 -12.76 12.45 -14.31
N GLY A 112 -13.09 11.45 -13.47
CA GLY A 112 -13.11 10.05 -13.84
C GLY A 112 -11.76 9.34 -13.71
N ASN A 113 -10.74 10.00 -13.15
CA ASN A 113 -9.47 9.35 -12.83
C ASN A 113 -9.64 8.33 -11.71
N SER A 114 -8.72 7.38 -11.63
CA SER A 114 -8.72 6.33 -10.62
C SER A 114 -7.35 6.18 -9.97
N PHE A 115 -7.33 5.69 -8.74
CA PHE A 115 -6.09 5.54 -7.97
C PHE A 115 -5.88 4.11 -7.49
N VAL A 116 -4.61 3.76 -7.33
CA VAL A 116 -4.15 2.72 -6.43
C VAL A 116 -3.46 3.41 -5.25
N ASP A 117 -4.06 3.33 -4.06
CA ASP A 117 -3.46 3.85 -2.81
C ASP A 117 -2.69 2.75 -2.09
N GLY A 118 -1.36 2.81 -2.14
CA GLY A 118 -0.45 1.93 -1.41
C GLY A 118 -0.17 2.47 -0.01
N SER A 119 -0.70 1.80 1.01
CA SER A 119 -0.58 2.22 2.42
C SER A 119 -0.15 1.07 3.33
N ARG A 120 0.17 1.39 4.60
CA ARG A 120 0.62 0.38 5.58
C ARG A 120 1.79 -0.47 5.09
N PHE A 121 2.65 0.14 4.27
CA PHE A 121 3.88 -0.49 3.85
C PHE A 121 4.80 -0.72 5.05
N CYS A 122 5.24 -1.96 5.26
CA CYS A 122 6.20 -2.32 6.29
C CYS A 122 7.08 -3.49 5.84
N VAL A 123 8.30 -3.52 6.35
CA VAL A 123 9.27 -4.60 6.20
C VAL A 123 9.64 -5.07 7.59
N GLU A 124 9.91 -6.37 7.76
CA GLU A 124 10.38 -6.94 9.03
C GLU A 124 11.62 -6.20 9.51
N PRO A 125 11.64 -5.68 10.73
CA PRO A 125 12.81 -5.01 11.28
C PRO A 125 14.00 -5.96 11.33
N SER A 126 14.96 -5.74 10.48
CA SER A 126 16.17 -6.58 10.39
C SER A 126 17.36 -5.74 9.94
N ARG A 127 18.56 -6.19 10.29
CA ARG A 127 19.83 -5.66 9.78
C ARG A 127 20.43 -6.53 8.67
N ASP A 128 19.70 -7.55 8.22
CA ASP A 128 20.15 -8.41 7.14
C ASP A 128 20.22 -7.62 5.83
N PRO A 129 21.40 -7.49 5.21
CA PRO A 129 21.56 -6.80 3.92
C PRO A 129 20.68 -7.39 2.80
N GLU A 130 20.36 -8.69 2.85
CA GLU A 130 19.52 -9.36 1.87
C GLU A 130 18.10 -8.73 1.84
N LEU A 131 17.59 -8.31 3.00
CA LEU A 131 16.29 -7.67 3.11
C LEU A 131 16.25 -6.23 2.56
N SER A 132 17.40 -5.64 2.21
CA SER A 132 17.48 -4.29 1.63
C SER A 132 16.77 -4.16 0.28
N ALA A 133 16.55 -5.26 -0.43
CA ALA A 133 15.80 -5.33 -1.68
C ALA A 133 14.26 -5.35 -1.48
N LEU A 134 13.77 -5.76 -0.30
CA LEU A 134 12.34 -5.92 -0.04
C LEU A 134 11.50 -4.66 -0.27
N PRO A 135 11.96 -3.43 0.04
CA PRO A 135 11.20 -2.24 -0.27
C PRO A 135 10.79 -2.12 -1.74
N PHE A 136 11.70 -2.46 -2.66
CA PHE A 136 11.41 -2.44 -4.10
C PHE A 136 10.40 -3.50 -4.51
N LEU A 137 10.55 -4.70 -3.97
CA LEU A 137 9.68 -5.84 -4.26
C LEU A 137 8.30 -5.69 -3.59
N THR A 138 8.22 -5.00 -2.46
CA THR A 138 6.94 -4.71 -1.81
C THR A 138 6.14 -3.66 -2.60
N VAL A 139 6.78 -2.59 -3.08
CA VAL A 139 6.13 -1.59 -3.93
C VAL A 139 5.66 -2.18 -5.26
N ARG A 140 6.25 -3.30 -5.72
CA ARG A 140 5.79 -4.05 -6.89
C ARG A 140 4.31 -4.43 -6.81
N PHE A 141 3.77 -4.73 -5.63
CA PHE A 141 2.32 -4.98 -5.47
C PHE A 141 1.47 -3.81 -5.96
N ALA A 142 1.81 -2.57 -5.53
CA ALA A 142 1.07 -1.38 -5.96
C ALA A 142 1.24 -1.10 -7.45
N TYR A 143 2.43 -1.33 -7.99
CA TYR A 143 2.68 -1.23 -9.43
C TYR A 143 1.84 -2.24 -10.22
N MET A 144 1.85 -3.51 -9.84
CA MET A 144 1.05 -4.57 -10.47
C MET A 144 -0.44 -4.27 -10.38
N ALA A 145 -0.92 -3.77 -9.24
CA ALA A 145 -2.31 -3.35 -9.05
C ALA A 145 -2.67 -2.21 -10.00
N SER A 146 -1.80 -1.19 -10.14
CA SER A 146 -2.04 -0.09 -11.08
C SER A 146 -2.14 -0.56 -12.52
N VAL A 147 -1.31 -1.53 -12.92
CA VAL A 147 -1.37 -2.14 -14.25
C VAL A 147 -2.64 -2.99 -14.42
N HIS A 148 -3.02 -3.79 -13.40
CA HIS A 148 -4.17 -4.68 -13.44
C HIS A 148 -5.49 -3.92 -13.53
N PHE A 149 -5.65 -2.87 -12.70
CA PHE A 149 -6.86 -2.06 -12.65
C PHE A 149 -6.87 -0.91 -13.66
N ALA A 150 -5.84 -0.77 -14.48
CA ALA A 150 -5.63 0.36 -15.38
C ALA A 150 -5.78 1.72 -14.65
N ALA A 151 -5.25 1.80 -13.43
CA ALA A 151 -5.36 3.00 -12.62
C ALA A 151 -4.61 4.18 -13.26
N THR A 152 -5.21 5.37 -13.19
CA THR A 152 -4.59 6.60 -13.69
C THR A 152 -3.35 6.95 -12.87
N TYR A 153 -3.48 6.88 -11.54
CA TYR A 153 -2.43 7.28 -10.63
C TYR A 153 -2.15 6.20 -9.58
N ASN A 154 -0.88 6.14 -9.14
CA ASN A 154 -0.46 5.39 -7.98
C ASN A 154 -0.11 6.39 -6.85
N LEU A 155 -0.71 6.23 -5.68
CA LEU A 155 -0.54 7.13 -4.54
C LEU A 155 0.42 6.53 -3.51
N SER A 156 1.21 7.40 -2.89
CA SER A 156 2.05 7.07 -1.73
C SER A 156 2.06 8.23 -0.73
N VAL A 157 1.53 7.99 0.45
CA VAL A 157 1.57 8.94 1.57
C VAL A 157 2.74 8.54 2.46
N VAL A 158 3.80 9.34 2.43
CA VAL A 158 5.10 8.98 3.00
C VAL A 158 5.78 10.14 3.72
N ARG A 159 6.72 9.81 4.61
CA ARG A 159 7.60 10.80 5.24
C ARG A 159 8.55 11.40 4.20
N SER A 160 8.91 12.66 4.37
CA SER A 160 9.78 13.39 3.43
C SER A 160 11.14 12.70 3.20
N GLU A 161 11.66 11.96 4.16
CA GLU A 161 12.91 11.20 4.04
C GLU A 161 12.84 10.05 3.02
N HIS A 162 11.64 9.52 2.76
CA HIS A 162 11.40 8.48 1.76
C HIS A 162 11.11 9.03 0.36
N ALA A 163 10.94 10.33 0.21
CA ALA A 163 10.61 11.00 -1.05
C ALA A 163 11.57 10.62 -2.19
N ALA A 164 12.87 10.56 -1.89
CA ALA A 164 13.89 10.26 -2.88
C ALA A 164 13.70 8.88 -3.52
N PHE A 165 13.20 7.90 -2.76
CA PHE A 165 12.89 6.56 -3.25
C PHE A 165 11.80 6.61 -4.32
N TYR A 166 10.66 7.22 -4.04
CA TYR A 166 9.53 7.31 -4.97
C TYR A 166 9.84 8.17 -6.19
N ARG A 167 10.45 9.33 -5.99
CA ARG A 167 10.83 10.24 -7.10
C ARG A 167 11.86 9.61 -8.03
N ARG A 168 12.92 9.05 -7.48
CA ARG A 168 14.06 8.56 -8.26
C ARG A 168 13.74 7.29 -9.04
N TYR A 169 13.05 6.35 -8.42
CA TYR A 169 12.81 5.04 -9.02
C TYR A 169 11.51 4.99 -9.80
N TYR A 170 10.45 5.64 -9.33
CA TYR A 170 9.11 5.51 -9.90
C TYR A 170 8.60 6.79 -10.55
N GLY A 171 9.31 7.91 -10.45
CA GLY A 171 8.93 9.18 -11.08
C GLY A 171 7.74 9.86 -10.43
N PHE A 172 7.48 9.59 -9.15
CA PHE A 172 6.41 10.23 -8.42
C PHE A 172 6.70 11.71 -8.18
N GLU A 173 5.68 12.52 -8.23
CA GLU A 173 5.70 13.95 -7.93
C GLU A 173 5.02 14.24 -6.61
N ARG A 174 5.48 15.26 -5.90
CA ARG A 174 4.86 15.72 -4.66
C ARG A 174 3.69 16.63 -4.99
N TRP A 175 2.47 16.20 -4.67
CA TRP A 175 1.29 17.02 -4.84
C TRP A 175 0.96 17.85 -3.60
N ALA A 176 1.20 17.32 -2.41
CA ALA A 176 0.93 18.01 -1.15
C ALA A 176 1.87 17.54 -0.04
N GLY A 177 1.92 18.23 1.08
CA GLY A 177 2.74 17.79 2.18
C GLY A 177 2.66 18.56 3.49
N GLY A 178 3.32 17.99 4.50
CA GLY A 178 3.36 18.53 5.85
C GLY A 178 2.11 18.21 6.68
N VAL A 179 1.27 17.25 6.23
CA VAL A 179 0.05 16.86 6.95
C VAL A 179 0.39 15.98 8.13
N ARG A 180 -0.13 16.31 9.32
CA ARG A 180 -0.05 15.47 10.51
C ARG A 180 -1.28 14.56 10.57
N LEU A 181 -1.04 13.28 10.72
CA LEU A 181 -2.09 12.28 10.94
C LEU A 181 -2.24 12.01 12.44
N ASP A 182 -3.46 11.87 12.95
CA ASP A 182 -3.73 11.71 14.38
C ASP A 182 -3.03 10.50 15.03
N TRP A 183 -2.78 9.45 14.24
CA TRP A 183 -2.18 8.19 14.68
C TRP A 183 -0.70 8.04 14.34
N TYR A 184 -0.09 9.07 13.73
CA TYR A 184 1.28 9.01 13.20
C TYR A 184 2.10 10.22 13.67
N LYS A 185 3.19 9.98 14.35
CA LYS A 185 3.96 11.03 15.03
C LYS A 185 4.65 12.04 14.11
N ILE A 186 4.88 11.68 12.88
CA ILE A 186 5.68 12.44 11.91
C ILE A 186 4.79 12.94 10.77
N PRO A 187 4.97 14.20 10.29
CA PRO A 187 4.22 14.69 9.14
C PRO A 187 4.53 13.89 7.89
N VAL A 188 3.54 13.80 7.00
CA VAL A 188 3.62 13.05 5.75
C VAL A 188 3.30 13.93 4.55
N ASP A 189 3.83 13.53 3.40
CA ASP A 189 3.60 14.15 2.11
C ASP A 189 2.86 13.17 1.18
N LEU A 190 2.03 13.70 0.29
CA LEU A 190 1.41 12.97 -0.81
C LEU A 190 2.34 12.99 -2.02
N TYR A 191 2.73 11.81 -2.47
CA TYR A 191 3.43 11.59 -3.73
C TYR A 191 2.53 10.82 -4.68
N VAL A 192 2.48 11.26 -5.94
CA VAL A 192 1.61 10.71 -6.98
C VAL A 192 2.44 10.33 -8.20
N GLY A 193 2.25 9.11 -8.67
CA GLY A 193 2.85 8.62 -9.91
C GLY A 193 1.78 8.50 -11.00
N ASP A 194 1.85 9.31 -12.06
CA ASP A 194 1.01 9.16 -13.24
C ASP A 194 1.45 7.89 -13.99
N MET A 195 0.57 6.90 -14.08
CA MET A 195 0.86 5.62 -14.70
C MET A 195 0.93 5.69 -16.22
N ARG A 196 0.27 6.68 -16.82
CA ARG A 196 0.30 6.92 -18.27
C ARG A 196 1.70 7.36 -18.72
N GLU A 197 2.37 8.16 -17.89
CA GLU A 197 3.69 8.73 -18.17
C GLU A 197 4.84 7.83 -17.69
N ASN A 198 4.66 7.20 -16.51
CA ASN A 198 5.77 6.57 -15.83
C ASN A 198 5.93 5.08 -16.15
N ARG A 199 4.87 4.39 -16.62
CA ARG A 199 4.87 2.92 -16.80
C ARG A 199 6.01 2.43 -17.69
N SER A 200 6.12 2.94 -18.91
CA SER A 200 7.17 2.49 -19.85
C SER A 200 8.56 2.69 -19.28
N ARG A 201 8.80 3.83 -18.62
CA ARG A 201 10.07 4.14 -17.98
C ARG A 201 10.38 3.20 -16.80
N ILE A 202 9.38 2.83 -16.00
CA ILE A 202 9.53 1.87 -14.90
C ILE A 202 9.88 0.50 -15.47
N ASP A 203 9.14 0.02 -16.47
CA ASP A 203 9.33 -1.28 -17.11
C ASP A 203 10.75 -1.43 -17.71
N GLU A 204 11.27 -0.40 -18.36
CA GLU A 204 12.62 -0.39 -18.92
C GLU A 204 13.71 -0.34 -17.85
N ARG A 205 13.50 0.43 -16.81
CA ARG A 205 14.53 0.69 -15.79
C ARG A 205 14.58 -0.34 -14.69
N LEU A 206 13.46 -0.97 -14.38
CA LEU A 206 13.25 -1.88 -13.27
C LEU A 206 12.52 -3.14 -13.77
N PRO A 207 13.16 -4.02 -14.54
CA PRO A 207 12.50 -5.16 -15.18
C PRO A 207 11.84 -6.12 -14.15
N PHE A 208 12.29 -6.15 -12.91
CA PHE A 208 11.65 -6.90 -11.83
C PHE A 208 10.27 -6.36 -11.43
N MET A 209 9.89 -5.16 -11.87
CA MET A 209 8.55 -4.60 -11.66
C MET A 209 7.52 -5.20 -12.62
N GLN A 210 7.97 -5.68 -13.78
CA GLN A 210 7.09 -6.29 -14.78
C GLN A 210 6.38 -7.53 -14.22
N SER A 211 5.20 -7.80 -14.72
CA SER A 211 4.38 -8.95 -14.38
C SER A 211 3.59 -9.41 -15.58
N ASN A 212 3.34 -10.70 -15.70
CA ASN A 212 2.43 -11.23 -16.69
C ASN A 212 0.96 -11.06 -16.25
N PHE A 213 0.04 -11.32 -17.16
CA PHE A 213 -1.40 -11.20 -16.91
C PHE A 213 -1.87 -12.20 -15.84
N GLU A 214 -1.39 -13.43 -15.89
CA GLU A 214 -1.79 -14.51 -14.98
C GLU A 214 -1.38 -14.22 -13.54
N GLU A 215 -0.16 -13.73 -13.34
CA GLU A 215 0.32 -13.30 -12.02
C GLU A 215 -0.59 -12.23 -11.40
N ARG A 216 -0.97 -11.23 -12.20
CA ARG A 216 -1.88 -10.18 -11.73
C ARG A 216 -3.29 -10.72 -11.48
N LEU A 217 -3.79 -11.61 -12.33
CA LEU A 217 -5.11 -12.23 -12.16
C LEU A 217 -5.19 -12.98 -10.84
N MET A 218 -4.19 -13.81 -10.52
CA MET A 218 -4.14 -14.55 -9.25
C MET A 218 -4.13 -13.65 -8.02
N LEU A 219 -3.45 -12.49 -8.12
CA LEU A 219 -3.34 -11.57 -6.98
C LEU A 219 -4.59 -10.72 -6.78
N PHE A 220 -5.26 -10.26 -7.85
CA PHE A 220 -6.21 -9.15 -7.74
C PHE A 220 -7.67 -9.53 -8.04
N THR A 221 -7.97 -10.68 -8.66
CA THR A 221 -9.35 -11.03 -9.10
C THR A 221 -10.11 -11.95 -8.17
N ASP A 222 -9.45 -12.70 -7.32
CA ASP A 222 -10.15 -13.55 -6.36
C ASP A 222 -10.88 -12.70 -5.32
N GLU A 223 -12.19 -12.89 -5.18
CA GLU A 223 -12.93 -12.35 -4.05
C GLU A 223 -12.37 -12.91 -2.73
N LEU A 224 -12.29 -12.06 -1.70
CA LEU A 224 -12.01 -12.51 -0.34
C LEU A 224 -13.14 -13.48 0.07
N PRO A 225 -12.84 -14.72 0.50
CA PRO A 225 -13.87 -15.59 1.07
C PRO A 225 -14.57 -14.83 2.22
N ASP A 226 -15.89 -14.92 2.28
CA ASP A 226 -16.70 -14.35 3.39
C ASP A 226 -16.12 -14.67 4.78
N GLN A 227 -15.45 -15.80 4.91
CA GLN A 227 -14.78 -16.23 6.13
C GLN A 227 -13.58 -15.33 6.50
N GLY A 228 -12.85 -14.78 5.55
CA GLY A 228 -11.73 -13.87 5.80
C GLY A 228 -12.20 -12.55 6.41
N ILE A 229 -13.26 -11.97 5.88
CA ILE A 229 -13.84 -10.72 6.39
C ILE A 229 -14.40 -10.91 7.80
N LYS A 230 -15.12 -12.02 8.05
CA LYS A 230 -15.65 -12.34 9.38
C LYS A 230 -14.54 -12.51 10.44
N SER A 231 -13.44 -13.14 10.05
CA SER A 231 -12.28 -13.34 10.93
C SER A 231 -11.56 -12.03 11.24
N VAL A 232 -11.39 -11.17 10.25
CA VAL A 232 -10.80 -9.83 10.48
C VAL A 232 -11.71 -9.00 11.40
N LYS A 233 -13.04 -9.01 11.17
CA LYS A 233 -14.01 -8.35 12.08
C LYS A 233 -13.92 -8.86 13.49
N GLY A 234 -13.70 -10.15 13.71
CA GLY A 234 -13.47 -10.74 15.02
C GLY A 234 -12.27 -10.17 15.78
N LEU A 235 -11.21 -9.73 15.09
CA LEU A 235 -10.04 -9.12 15.70
C LEU A 235 -10.30 -7.71 16.27
N PHE A 236 -11.32 -7.01 15.77
CA PHE A 236 -11.70 -5.67 16.25
C PHE A 236 -12.66 -5.72 17.47
N GLY A 237 -13.35 -6.85 17.69
CA GLY A 237 -14.46 -6.95 18.65
C GLY A 237 -15.73 -6.23 18.17
N ASN A 238 -16.82 -6.36 18.93
CA ASN A 238 -18.15 -5.86 18.53
C ASN A 238 -18.24 -4.33 18.36
N THR A 239 -17.39 -3.57 19.04
CA THR A 239 -17.38 -2.09 18.97
C THR A 239 -16.90 -1.54 17.62
N ALA A 240 -15.96 -2.23 16.96
CA ALA A 240 -15.41 -1.76 15.69
C ALA A 240 -16.35 -1.99 14.50
N THR A 241 -17.21 -3.02 14.58
CA THR A 241 -18.18 -3.29 13.49
C THR A 241 -19.31 -2.25 13.42
N ASN A 242 -19.67 -1.64 14.55
CA ASN A 242 -20.69 -0.58 14.55
C ASN A 242 -20.14 0.73 13.98
N SER A 243 -18.89 1.09 14.31
CA SER A 243 -18.27 2.32 13.79
C SER A 243 -18.01 2.28 12.28
N VAL A 244 -17.75 1.09 11.70
CA VAL A 244 -17.59 0.94 10.26
C VAL A 244 -18.92 1.09 9.52
N ARG A 245 -20.05 0.62 10.12
CA ARG A 245 -21.38 0.80 9.53
C ARG A 245 -21.91 2.22 9.66
N GLU A 246 -21.62 2.89 10.78
CA GLU A 246 -22.05 4.26 11.01
C GLU A 246 -21.25 5.29 10.20
N ASN A 247 -19.97 4.97 9.86
CA ASN A 247 -19.10 5.82 9.05
C ASN A 247 -18.92 5.35 7.60
N SER A 248 -19.59 4.26 7.18
CA SER A 248 -19.67 3.92 5.76
C SER A 248 -20.58 4.96 5.11
N PRO A 249 -20.06 5.81 4.23
CA PRO A 249 -20.89 6.80 3.57
C PRO A 249 -21.95 6.05 2.80
N GLY A 250 -23.17 6.58 2.83
CA GLY A 250 -24.22 6.13 1.92
C GLY A 250 -23.71 6.16 0.48
N SER A 251 -24.44 5.61 -0.46
CA SER A 251 -24.09 5.45 -1.87
C SER A 251 -23.76 6.75 -2.64
N ASN A 252 -23.60 7.87 -1.95
CA ASN A 252 -23.34 9.18 -2.52
C ASN A 252 -21.89 9.61 -2.23
N LEU A 253 -21.04 9.55 -3.23
CA LEU A 253 -19.65 10.01 -3.23
C LEU A 253 -19.48 11.40 -2.60
N ARG A 254 -20.39 12.32 -2.93
CA ARG A 254 -20.30 13.72 -2.50
C ARG A 254 -20.48 13.86 -0.99
N GLU A 255 -21.47 13.20 -0.41
CA GLU A 255 -21.72 13.23 1.04
C GLU A 255 -20.55 12.64 1.83
N TRP A 256 -19.97 11.53 1.32
CA TRP A 256 -18.82 10.94 1.97
C TRP A 256 -17.58 11.84 1.86
N LEU A 257 -17.32 12.39 0.68
CA LEU A 257 -16.18 13.30 0.47
C LEU A 257 -16.30 14.54 1.38
N ASP A 258 -17.49 15.08 1.58
CA ASP A 258 -17.73 16.23 2.46
C ASP A 258 -17.56 15.84 3.94
N SER A 259 -18.01 14.64 4.35
CA SER A 259 -17.82 14.12 5.71
C SER A 259 -16.36 13.76 6.04
N ALA A 260 -15.56 13.42 5.05
CA ALA A 260 -14.15 13.05 5.23
C ALA A 260 -13.22 14.27 5.41
N VAL A 261 -13.74 15.48 5.22
CA VAL A 261 -12.98 16.76 5.30
C VAL A 261 -13.36 17.57 6.54
N GLY A 262 -14.48 17.29 7.21
CA GLY A 262 -14.86 17.83 8.52
C GLY A 262 -14.24 17.02 9.63
#